data_75f620e75479cdd07a30d2cf7cec39d9
#
_entry.id   75f620e75479cdd07a30d2cf7cec39d9
#
_cell.length_a   1.000
_cell.length_b   1.000
_cell.length_c   1.000
_cell.angle_alpha   90.00
_cell.angle_beta   90.00
_cell.angle_gamma   90.00
#
_symmetry.space_group_name_H-M   'P 1'
#
loop_
_entity.id
_entity.type
_entity.pdbx_description
1 polymer ?
#
loop_
_entity_poly.entity_id
_entity_poly.type
_entity_poly.pdbx_seq_one_letter_code
_entity_poly.pdbx_strand_id
1 'polypeptide(L)' 'MSFILTFDIPRELASERKHVNLSLRKMNAKMVQFSVWEHENLSDLIKVAFKIKSVGGSARILEEKFIF' A
#
# COMPACT_ATOMS: atom_id res chain seq x y z
N MET A 1 -9.83 -8.37 -11.14
CA MET A 1 -8.58 -8.88 -10.57
C MET A 1 -8.02 -7.87 -9.59
N SER A 2 -7.59 -8.32 -8.45
CA SER A 2 -7.11 -7.42 -7.39
C SER A 2 -5.64 -7.62 -7.11
N PHE A 3 -5.03 -6.58 -6.54
CA PHE A 3 -3.64 -6.60 -6.12
C PHE A 3 -3.55 -6.26 -4.65
N ILE A 4 -2.53 -6.78 -4.00
CA ILE A 4 -2.30 -6.56 -2.59
C ILE A 4 -1.02 -5.77 -2.43
N LEU A 5 -1.10 -4.65 -1.72
CA LEU A 5 0.06 -3.86 -1.32
C LEU A 5 0.37 -4.18 0.13
N THR A 6 1.59 -4.63 0.39
CA THR A 6 2.09 -4.75 1.77
C THR A 6 3.25 -3.80 1.92
N PHE A 7 3.35 -3.14 3.06
CA PHE A 7 4.44 -2.19 3.24
C PHE A 7 4.84 -2.07 4.70
N ASP A 8 6.04 -1.52 4.89
CA ASP A 8 6.56 -1.23 6.20
C ASP A 8 7.23 0.14 6.14
N ILE A 9 6.84 1.01 7.06
CA ILE A 9 7.39 2.36 7.16
C ILE A 9 7.99 2.50 8.55
N PRO A 10 9.26 2.96 8.67
CA PRO A 10 9.89 3.14 9.98
C PRO A 10 9.01 3.94 10.93
N ARG A 11 9.05 3.58 12.20
CA ARG A 11 8.19 4.16 13.22
C ARG A 11 8.38 5.67 13.35
N GLU A 12 9.59 6.17 13.17
CA GLU A 12 9.90 7.58 13.24
C GLU A 12 9.32 8.39 12.07
N LEU A 13 8.78 7.71 11.06
CA LEU A 13 8.15 8.34 9.90
C LEU A 13 6.63 8.25 9.98
N ALA A 14 6.07 8.51 11.16
CA ALA A 14 4.63 8.39 11.38
C ALA A 14 3.82 9.32 10.47
N SER A 15 4.31 10.52 10.19
CA SER A 15 3.60 11.44 9.30
C SER A 15 3.56 10.91 7.86
N GLU A 16 4.62 10.25 7.42
CA GLU A 16 4.64 9.64 6.09
C GLU A 16 3.66 8.46 6.01
N ARG A 17 3.56 7.67 7.06
CA ARG A 17 2.59 6.59 7.12
C ARG A 17 1.17 7.13 7.01
N LYS A 18 0.89 8.23 7.70
CA LYS A 18 -0.43 8.86 7.63
C LYS A 18 -0.75 9.31 6.22
N HIS A 19 0.22 9.90 5.51
CA HIS A 19 0.03 10.33 4.12
C HIS A 19 -0.22 9.15 3.19
N VAL A 20 0.50 8.06 3.39
CA VAL A 20 0.30 6.84 2.60
C VAL A 20 -1.11 6.29 2.81
N ASN A 21 -1.56 6.20 4.06
CA ASN A 21 -2.90 5.72 4.35
C ASN A 21 -3.97 6.61 3.73
N LEU A 22 -3.78 7.94 3.79
CA LEU A 22 -4.72 8.86 3.17
C LEU A 22 -4.77 8.69 1.65
N SER A 23 -3.61 8.50 1.02
CA SER A 23 -3.55 8.27 -0.43
C SER A 23 -4.30 7.01 -0.80
N LEU A 24 -4.10 5.94 -0.04
CA LEU A 24 -4.79 4.67 -0.30
C LEU A 24 -6.30 4.82 -0.15
N ARG A 25 -6.76 5.55 0.86
CA ARG A 25 -8.18 5.80 1.05
C ARG A 25 -8.77 6.64 -0.09
N LYS A 26 -8.03 7.64 -0.56
CA LYS A 26 -8.49 8.49 -1.64
C LYS A 26 -8.67 7.74 -2.95
N MET A 27 -7.88 6.71 -3.19
CA MET A 27 -8.02 5.89 -4.38
C MET A 27 -9.00 4.73 -4.19
N ASN A 28 -9.69 4.70 -3.06
CA ASN A 28 -10.67 3.66 -2.71
C ASN A 28 -10.06 2.27 -2.54
N ALA A 29 -8.80 2.22 -2.14
CA ALA A 29 -8.20 0.95 -1.76
C ALA A 29 -8.83 0.49 -0.45
N LYS A 30 -8.84 -0.82 -0.24
CA LYS A 30 -9.46 -1.42 0.93
C LYS A 30 -8.38 -1.93 1.88
N MET A 31 -8.44 -1.51 3.13
CA MET A 31 -7.54 -2.03 4.14
C MET A 31 -7.97 -3.44 4.55
N VAL A 32 -7.11 -4.43 4.29
CA VAL A 32 -7.36 -5.80 4.68
C VAL A 32 -6.86 -6.03 6.10
N GLN A 33 -5.67 -5.53 6.36
CA GLN A 33 -5.04 -5.55 7.67
C GLN A 33 -4.17 -4.32 7.79
N PHE A 34 -3.59 -4.11 8.96
CA PHE A 34 -2.63 -3.03 9.15
C PHE A 34 -1.47 -3.21 8.17
N SER A 35 -1.22 -2.19 7.37
CA SER A 35 -0.17 -2.17 6.33
C SER A 35 -0.39 -3.19 5.20
N VAL A 36 -1.62 -3.67 5.04
CA VAL A 36 -2.00 -4.57 3.94
C VAL A 36 -3.27 -4.03 3.30
N TRP A 37 -3.16 -3.63 2.03
CA TRP A 37 -4.27 -3.02 1.31
C TRP A 37 -4.54 -3.73 0.00
N GLU A 38 -5.82 -3.77 -0.38
CA GLU A 38 -6.29 -4.36 -1.62
C GLU A 38 -6.77 -3.27 -2.56
N HIS A 39 -6.44 -3.39 -3.84
CA HIS A 39 -6.86 -2.42 -4.84
C HIS A 39 -6.85 -3.07 -6.22
N GLU A 40 -7.74 -2.61 -7.09
CA GLU A 40 -7.87 -3.17 -8.43
C GLU A 40 -6.89 -2.56 -9.43
N ASN A 41 -6.45 -1.34 -9.20
CA ASN A 41 -5.61 -0.62 -10.14
C ASN A 41 -4.13 -0.74 -9.76
N LEU A 42 -3.40 -1.54 -10.53
CA LEU A 42 -1.99 -1.77 -10.28
C LEU A 42 -1.15 -0.50 -10.39
N SER A 43 -1.46 0.36 -11.36
CA SER A 43 -0.71 1.61 -11.55
C SER A 43 -0.78 2.49 -10.31
N ASP A 44 -1.95 2.58 -9.69
CA ASP A 44 -2.13 3.36 -8.48
C ASP A 44 -1.26 2.81 -7.34
N LEU A 45 -1.24 1.49 -7.19
CA LEU A 45 -0.43 0.87 -6.15
C LEU A 45 1.06 1.04 -6.39
N ILE A 46 1.48 1.01 -7.65
CA ILE A 46 2.88 1.24 -7.98
C ILE A 46 3.31 2.64 -7.56
N LYS A 47 2.46 3.65 -7.78
CA LYS A 47 2.75 5.01 -7.34
C LYS A 47 2.93 5.09 -5.84
N VAL A 48 2.06 4.43 -5.08
CA VAL A 48 2.17 4.40 -3.63
C VAL A 48 3.44 3.68 -3.19
N ALA A 49 3.78 2.56 -3.84
CA ALA A 49 4.99 1.82 -3.52
C ALA A 49 6.24 2.66 -3.74
N PHE A 50 6.30 3.42 -4.83
CA PHE A 50 7.41 4.33 -5.06
C PHE A 50 7.52 5.38 -3.97
N LYS A 51 6.39 5.94 -3.55
CA LYS A 51 6.37 6.92 -2.47
C LYS A 51 6.92 6.32 -1.17
N ILE A 52 6.48 5.11 -0.84
CA ILE A 52 6.94 4.43 0.37
C ILE A 52 8.46 4.23 0.33
N LYS A 53 8.97 3.74 -0.80
CA LYS A 53 10.40 3.52 -0.94
C LYS A 53 11.19 4.82 -0.89
N SER A 54 10.65 5.90 -1.46
CA SER A 54 11.33 7.18 -1.49
C SER A 54 11.53 7.78 -0.10
N VAL A 55 10.68 7.43 0.86
CA VAL A 55 10.80 7.94 2.22
C VAL A 55 11.49 6.95 3.17
N GLY A 56 12.04 5.88 2.63
CA GLY A 56 12.80 4.93 3.44
C GLY A 56 12.05 3.70 3.91
N GLY A 57 10.83 3.49 3.42
CA GLY A 57 10.07 2.29 3.71
C GLY A 57 10.33 1.19 2.71
N SER A 58 9.67 0.06 2.91
CA SER A 58 9.67 -1.04 1.97
C SER A 58 8.25 -1.38 1.55
N ALA A 59 8.08 -1.87 0.33
CA ALA A 59 6.75 -2.18 -0.18
C ALA A 59 6.83 -3.35 -1.16
N ARG A 60 5.77 -4.15 -1.18
CA ARG A 60 5.59 -5.23 -2.13
C ARG A 60 4.19 -5.18 -2.68
N ILE A 61 4.05 -5.50 -3.96
CA ILE A 61 2.75 -5.62 -4.59
C ILE A 61 2.63 -7.05 -5.09
N LEU A 62 1.54 -7.70 -4.69
CA LEU A 62 1.27 -9.09 -5.05
C LEU A 62 -0.05 -9.15 -5.80
N GLU A 63 -0.14 -10.08 -6.73
CA GLU A 63 -1.41 -10.38 -7.37
C GLU A 63 -2.21 -11.27 -6.45
N GLU A 64 -3.45 -10.87 -6.17
CA GLU A 64 -4.31 -11.65 -5.30
C GLU A 64 -4.83 -12.87 -6.04
N LYS A 65 -4.58 -14.05 -5.50
CA LYS A 65 -5.13 -15.30 -6.00
C LYS A 65 -5.91 -15.95 -4.89
N PHE A 66 -7.17 -16.20 -5.18
CA PHE A 66 -8.07 -16.81 -4.20
C PHE A 66 -7.86 -18.31 -4.22
N ILE A 67 -7.26 -18.84 -3.17
CA ILE A 67 -6.98 -20.27 -3.07
C ILE A 67 -8.04 -20.97 -2.23
N PHE A 68 -8.61 -20.25 -1.29
CA PHE A 68 -9.57 -20.84 -0.35
C PHE A 68 -10.76 -19.92 -0.15
#